data_e321715170d4651be5eff3db010db2e7
#
_entry.id   e321715170d4651be5eff3db010db2e7
#
_cell.length_a   1.000
_cell.length_b   1.000
_cell.length_c   1.000
_cell.angle_alpha   90.00
_cell.angle_beta   90.00
_cell.angle_gamma   90.00
#
_symmetry.space_group_name_H-M   'P 1'
#
loop_
_entity.id
_entity.type
_entity.pdbx_description
1 polymer ?
#
loop_
_entity_poly.entity_id
_entity_poly.type
_entity_poly.pdbx_seq_one_letter_code
_entity_poly.pdbx_strand_id
1 'polypeptide(L)'
;MNILYVSNMFVKKDIGPYWSIPNQVHAQSKLDNVMWYNLQAVEDGYWKEKANYKSLLDFPSGIISDLPSPFNKPDIIVCEEFYVYKYQFIKQLKKLNIPYVIIPRGSMTMNAQHKHYWKKVLGNMLMFNSFSKRAAAIQYLTEDEKLNSGHKWNCTSCVIPNGIDFSSLKQGIVHNYDNIDNVIKGIFIGRISIYHKGLDLLVDACKQIETLLRKRHVQIEIYGPDREHEKDKLRNLIERKKNSDILLVQDSPIFGEEKESKLLASDFFLLTSRLEGHPMGLIEALSYGLPSVVTRGSNMLKEIKEADAGWVAEIDAISIAQALKKMVIENDKFVIKSNNAISLARKYQWDLLAKNAHYFYQSLLNHK
;
A
#
# COMPACT_ATOMS: atom_id res chain seq x y z
N MET A 1 4.89 14.14 -21.95
CA MET A 1 3.94 15.12 -21.38
C MET A 1 4.64 15.90 -20.27
N ASN A 2 4.16 17.12 -19.96
CA ASN A 2 4.55 17.85 -18.77
C ASN A 2 3.54 17.53 -17.65
N ILE A 3 3.96 16.80 -16.63
CA ILE A 3 3.07 16.31 -15.56
C ILE A 3 3.46 17.01 -14.26
N LEU A 4 2.49 17.66 -13.61
CA LEU A 4 2.64 18.21 -12.28
C LEU A 4 1.96 17.32 -11.24
N TYR A 5 2.75 16.60 -10.45
CA TYR A 5 2.24 15.92 -9.26
C TYR A 5 2.10 16.93 -8.11
N VAL A 6 0.96 16.94 -7.46
CA VAL A 6 0.69 17.81 -6.31
C VAL A 6 0.32 16.97 -5.10
N SER A 7 0.95 17.25 -3.97
CA SER A 7 0.65 16.62 -2.69
C SER A 7 0.52 17.66 -1.56
N ASN A 8 0.04 17.22 -0.41
CA ASN A 8 -0.01 18.03 0.80
C ASN A 8 0.45 17.20 2.00
N MET A 9 1.75 16.84 2.02
CA MET A 9 2.32 15.83 2.89
C MET A 9 3.34 16.40 3.87
N PHE A 10 3.30 15.90 5.09
CA PHE A 10 4.39 16.05 6.07
C PHE A 10 5.37 14.89 5.98
N VAL A 11 6.61 15.11 6.42
CA VAL A 11 7.65 14.06 6.49
C VAL A 11 7.28 13.06 7.60
N LYS A 12 6.71 11.91 7.19
CA LYS A 12 6.33 10.82 8.09
C LYS A 12 6.72 9.49 7.47
N LYS A 13 7.88 8.95 7.88
CA LYS A 13 8.47 7.71 7.32
C LYS A 13 7.63 6.45 7.57
N ASP A 14 6.68 6.53 8.46
CA ASP A 14 5.83 5.43 8.92
C ASP A 14 4.49 5.31 8.15
N ILE A 15 4.25 6.15 7.12
CA ILE A 15 3.06 6.06 6.26
C ILE A 15 3.44 5.63 4.83
N GLY A 16 2.55 4.84 4.19
CA GLY A 16 2.74 4.36 2.82
C GLY A 16 3.05 5.46 1.79
N PRO A 17 2.30 6.57 1.75
CA PRO A 17 2.54 7.68 0.83
C PRO A 17 3.94 8.28 0.87
N TYR A 18 4.61 8.29 2.04
CA TYR A 18 5.99 8.77 2.17
C TYR A 18 6.95 8.05 1.19
N TRP A 19 6.74 6.74 1.01
CA TRP A 19 7.56 5.89 0.14
C TRP A 19 7.00 5.77 -1.27
N SER A 20 5.67 5.63 -1.41
CA SER A 20 5.07 5.32 -2.71
C SER A 20 5.01 6.51 -3.65
N ILE A 21 4.77 7.73 -3.16
CA ILE A 21 4.67 8.92 -4.03
C ILE A 21 6.01 9.26 -4.70
N PRO A 22 7.14 9.39 -3.98
CA PRO A 22 8.41 9.70 -4.65
C PRO A 22 8.84 8.61 -5.65
N ASN A 23 8.60 7.33 -5.35
CA ASN A 23 8.92 6.25 -6.29
C ASN A 23 8.01 6.25 -7.52
N GLN A 24 6.71 6.55 -7.37
CA GLN A 24 5.79 6.75 -8.48
C GLN A 24 6.24 7.89 -9.39
N VAL A 25 6.55 9.04 -8.81
CA VAL A 25 7.06 10.22 -9.54
C VAL A 25 8.39 9.92 -10.24
N HIS A 26 9.30 9.21 -9.54
CA HIS A 26 10.57 8.78 -10.12
C HIS A 26 10.37 7.90 -11.36
N ALA A 27 9.51 6.89 -11.27
CA ALA A 27 9.25 6.02 -12.41
C ALA A 27 8.59 6.78 -13.57
N GLN A 28 7.66 7.69 -13.27
CA GLN A 28 7.01 8.52 -14.29
C GLN A 28 8.00 9.47 -14.97
N SER A 29 9.00 9.99 -14.24
CA SER A 29 10.01 10.89 -14.80
C SER A 29 10.93 10.25 -15.84
N LYS A 30 10.96 8.91 -15.94
CA LYS A 30 11.66 8.19 -17.01
C LYS A 30 10.94 8.27 -18.37
N LEU A 31 9.66 8.61 -18.37
CA LEU A 31 8.78 8.65 -19.56
C LEU A 31 8.30 10.06 -19.90
N ASP A 32 8.16 10.92 -18.90
CA ASP A 32 7.58 12.24 -19.01
C ASP A 32 8.44 13.30 -18.32
N ASN A 33 8.23 14.56 -18.66
CA ASN A 33 8.81 15.67 -17.90
C ASN A 33 7.95 15.93 -16.66
N VAL A 34 8.48 15.65 -15.48
CA VAL A 34 7.71 15.60 -14.23
C VAL A 34 8.27 16.54 -13.17
N MET A 35 7.40 17.27 -12.50
CA MET A 35 7.69 17.97 -11.24
C MET A 35 6.73 17.46 -10.16
N TRP A 36 7.24 17.30 -8.95
CA TRP A 36 6.43 17.06 -7.76
C TRP A 36 6.42 18.29 -6.86
N TYR A 37 5.25 18.91 -6.70
CA TYR A 37 5.06 20.09 -5.87
C TYR A 37 4.25 19.76 -4.61
N ASN A 38 4.87 19.89 -3.44
CA ASN A 38 4.24 19.64 -2.16
C ASN A 38 3.74 20.94 -1.52
N LEU A 39 2.46 21.02 -1.20
CA LEU A 39 1.79 22.16 -0.56
C LEU A 39 2.06 22.27 0.96
N GLN A 40 3.23 21.80 1.40
CA GLN A 40 3.77 22.00 2.74
C GLN A 40 5.18 22.60 2.64
N ALA A 41 5.54 23.43 3.60
CA ALA A 41 6.88 23.99 3.71
C ALA A 41 7.82 22.98 4.39
N VAL A 42 8.08 21.87 3.71
CA VAL A 42 8.93 20.78 4.21
C VAL A 42 9.92 20.32 3.17
N GLU A 43 11.02 19.77 3.65
CA GLU A 43 12.12 19.26 2.87
C GLU A 43 12.50 17.87 3.36
N ASP A 44 12.82 16.97 2.44
CA ASP A 44 13.29 15.61 2.75
C ASP A 44 14.33 15.18 1.71
N GLY A 45 15.46 14.66 2.19
CA GLY A 45 16.59 14.28 1.33
C GLY A 45 16.22 13.13 0.38
N TYR A 46 15.49 12.15 0.85
CA TYR A 46 15.03 11.02 0.04
C TYR A 46 14.09 11.47 -1.07
N TRP A 47 13.16 12.40 -0.78
CA TRP A 47 12.24 12.91 -1.80
C TRP A 47 12.96 13.71 -2.90
N LYS A 48 13.96 14.52 -2.51
CA LYS A 48 14.79 15.29 -3.46
C LYS A 48 15.67 14.39 -4.32
N GLU A 49 16.19 13.32 -3.76
CA GLU A 49 16.98 12.33 -4.50
C GLU A 49 16.15 11.60 -5.55
N LYS A 50 14.91 11.22 -5.19
CA LYS A 50 14.03 10.45 -6.05
C LYS A 50 13.32 11.24 -7.14
N ALA A 51 13.06 12.53 -6.94
CA ALA A 51 12.21 13.32 -7.84
C ALA A 51 12.66 14.78 -7.98
N ASN A 52 12.22 15.44 -9.07
CA ASN A 52 12.25 16.89 -9.18
C ASN A 52 11.23 17.48 -8.19
N TYR A 53 11.60 17.41 -6.90
CA TYR A 53 10.77 17.80 -5.77
C TYR A 53 10.88 19.28 -5.47
N LYS A 54 9.74 19.94 -5.32
CA LYS A 54 9.57 21.32 -4.89
C LYS A 54 8.50 21.42 -3.81
N SER A 55 8.58 22.44 -2.98
CA SER A 55 7.66 22.65 -1.87
C SER A 55 7.30 24.14 -1.70
N LEU A 56 6.48 24.43 -0.66
CA LEU A 56 6.26 25.84 -0.29
C LEU A 56 7.51 26.56 0.20
N LEU A 57 8.63 25.88 0.45
CA LEU A 57 9.93 26.51 0.69
C LEU A 57 10.51 27.12 -0.60
N ASP A 58 10.29 26.44 -1.75
CA ASP A 58 10.75 26.94 -3.06
C ASP A 58 9.76 27.95 -3.67
N PHE A 59 8.46 27.69 -3.56
CA PHE A 59 7.37 28.51 -4.11
C PHE A 59 6.29 28.76 -3.05
N PRO A 60 6.45 29.79 -2.19
CA PRO A 60 5.60 30.00 -1.00
C PRO A 60 4.14 30.34 -1.29
N SER A 61 3.83 30.83 -2.49
CA SER A 61 2.47 31.26 -2.86
C SER A 61 1.47 30.11 -2.90
N GLY A 62 1.93 28.88 -3.15
CA GLY A 62 1.06 27.74 -3.40
C GLY A 62 0.25 27.85 -4.71
N ILE A 63 0.67 28.75 -5.61
CA ILE A 63 -0.02 29.05 -6.87
C ILE A 63 0.72 28.36 -8.02
N ILE A 64 -0.02 27.55 -8.80
CA ILE A 64 0.56 26.76 -9.90
C ILE A 64 1.15 27.66 -10.99
N SER A 65 0.52 28.79 -11.30
CA SER A 65 1.03 29.74 -12.32
C SER A 65 2.37 30.38 -11.95
N ASP A 66 2.78 30.31 -10.70
CA ASP A 66 4.06 30.89 -10.23
C ASP A 66 5.21 29.86 -10.31
N LEU A 67 4.91 28.62 -10.67
CA LEU A 67 5.91 27.59 -10.91
C LEU A 67 6.72 27.91 -12.19
N PRO A 68 7.93 27.38 -12.33
CA PRO A 68 8.71 27.57 -13.55
C PRO A 68 8.06 26.85 -14.75
N SER A 69 8.26 27.41 -15.95
CA SER A 69 7.86 26.73 -17.19
C SER A 69 8.59 25.40 -17.30
N PRO A 70 7.92 24.31 -17.78
CA PRO A 70 6.54 24.27 -18.30
C PRO A 70 5.47 23.99 -17.21
N PHE A 71 5.83 23.88 -15.94
CA PHE A 71 4.96 23.44 -14.84
C PHE A 71 3.99 24.51 -14.34
N ASN A 72 4.16 25.77 -14.76
CA ASN A 72 3.17 26.82 -14.58
C ASN A 72 1.91 26.61 -15.46
N LYS A 73 2.02 25.79 -16.51
CA LYS A 73 0.92 25.36 -17.40
C LYS A 73 1.18 23.93 -17.86
N PRO A 74 1.12 22.93 -16.96
CA PRO A 74 1.38 21.55 -17.32
C PRO A 74 0.27 20.98 -18.23
N ASP A 75 0.57 19.90 -18.93
CA ASP A 75 -0.42 19.19 -19.75
C ASP A 75 -1.48 18.53 -18.87
N ILE A 76 -1.07 17.99 -17.71
CA ILE A 76 -1.94 17.32 -16.75
C ILE A 76 -1.42 17.52 -15.31
N ILE A 77 -2.35 17.58 -14.36
CA ILE A 77 -2.05 17.64 -12.92
C ILE A 77 -2.48 16.33 -12.25
N VAL A 78 -1.62 15.75 -11.43
CA VAL A 78 -1.94 14.57 -10.64
C VAL A 78 -2.02 14.97 -9.16
N CYS A 79 -3.22 14.87 -8.60
CA CYS A 79 -3.52 15.23 -7.21
C CYS A 79 -3.41 13.99 -6.32
N GLU A 80 -2.38 13.94 -5.49
CA GLU A 80 -2.14 12.87 -4.54
C GLU A 80 -2.99 13.05 -3.28
N GLU A 81 -3.73 12.00 -2.89
CA GLU A 81 -4.76 12.02 -1.85
C GLU A 81 -6.00 12.87 -2.22
N PHE A 82 -7.02 12.89 -1.38
CA PHE A 82 -8.28 13.57 -1.70
C PHE A 82 -8.63 14.68 -0.71
N TYR A 83 -8.75 14.41 0.58
CA TYR A 83 -9.23 15.36 1.58
C TYR A 83 -8.16 16.31 2.15
N VAL A 84 -7.00 16.39 1.50
CA VAL A 84 -5.85 17.18 2.00
C VAL A 84 -5.79 18.60 1.43
N TYR A 85 -6.58 18.90 0.41
CA TYR A 85 -6.51 20.17 -0.31
C TYR A 85 -7.39 21.25 0.31
N LYS A 86 -6.85 22.47 0.40
CA LYS A 86 -7.61 23.67 0.80
C LYS A 86 -8.48 24.17 -0.36
N TYR A 87 -9.54 24.88 -0.03
CA TYR A 87 -10.48 25.47 -1.00
C TYR A 87 -9.76 26.33 -2.08
N GLN A 88 -8.76 27.12 -1.68
CA GLN A 88 -7.99 27.95 -2.60
C GLN A 88 -7.30 27.15 -3.70
N PHE A 89 -6.71 26.01 -3.37
CA PHE A 89 -6.09 25.10 -4.35
C PHE A 89 -7.12 24.52 -5.31
N ILE A 90 -8.25 24.06 -4.81
CA ILE A 90 -9.34 23.51 -5.66
C ILE A 90 -9.90 24.62 -6.59
N LYS A 91 -10.04 25.85 -6.08
CA LYS A 91 -10.48 26.99 -6.87
C LYS A 91 -9.53 27.35 -8.00
N GLN A 92 -8.19 27.26 -7.78
CA GLN A 92 -7.22 27.52 -8.86
C GLN A 92 -7.26 26.44 -9.95
N LEU A 93 -7.41 25.15 -9.62
CA LEU A 93 -7.58 24.08 -10.62
C LEU A 93 -8.76 24.37 -11.55
N LYS A 94 -9.88 24.82 -10.97
CA LYS A 94 -11.06 25.23 -11.74
C LYS A 94 -10.77 26.40 -12.69
N LYS A 95 -9.95 27.38 -12.25
CA LYS A 95 -9.62 28.59 -13.02
C LYS A 95 -8.65 28.28 -14.16
N LEU A 96 -7.66 27.38 -13.91
CA LEU A 96 -6.63 27.03 -14.87
C LEU A 96 -7.15 26.20 -16.04
N ASN A 97 -8.27 25.52 -15.87
CA ASN A 97 -8.87 24.62 -16.87
C ASN A 97 -7.91 23.56 -17.43
N ILE A 98 -6.93 23.13 -16.62
CA ILE A 98 -6.00 22.06 -16.91
C ILE A 98 -6.64 20.75 -16.45
N PRO A 99 -6.59 19.66 -17.26
CA PRO A 99 -7.09 18.36 -16.81
C PRO A 99 -6.32 17.87 -15.61
N TYR A 100 -7.01 17.26 -14.66
CA TYR A 100 -6.35 16.68 -13.49
C TYR A 100 -6.93 15.31 -13.13
N VAL A 101 -6.06 14.47 -12.59
CA VAL A 101 -6.37 13.14 -12.06
C VAL A 101 -6.27 13.17 -10.55
N ILE A 102 -7.13 12.46 -9.85
CA ILE A 102 -7.10 12.30 -8.40
C ILE A 102 -6.69 10.86 -8.07
N ILE A 103 -5.70 10.70 -7.19
CA ILE A 103 -5.31 9.39 -6.63
C ILE A 103 -5.73 9.37 -5.16
N PRO A 104 -6.89 8.81 -4.80
CA PRO A 104 -7.49 9.00 -3.47
C PRO A 104 -6.83 8.20 -2.33
N ARG A 105 -6.06 7.17 -2.65
CA ARG A 105 -5.33 6.33 -1.68
C ARG A 105 -6.20 5.84 -0.52
N GLY A 106 -7.39 5.30 -0.85
CA GLY A 106 -8.37 4.77 0.11
C GLY A 106 -9.31 5.81 0.71
N SER A 107 -9.06 7.11 0.55
CA SER A 107 -9.82 8.15 1.25
C SER A 107 -11.25 8.35 0.74
N MET A 108 -11.57 7.86 -0.46
CA MET A 108 -12.92 7.93 -1.05
C MET A 108 -13.82 6.73 -0.69
N THR A 109 -13.29 5.65 -0.12
CA THR A 109 -14.06 4.47 0.24
C THR A 109 -15.17 4.77 1.25
N MET A 110 -16.25 3.99 1.22
CA MET A 110 -17.37 4.14 2.15
C MET A 110 -16.90 4.11 3.62
N ASN A 111 -16.02 3.18 3.97
CA ASN A 111 -15.44 3.09 5.31
C ASN A 111 -14.68 4.37 5.69
N ALA A 112 -13.86 4.91 4.77
CA ALA A 112 -13.18 6.18 5.00
C ALA A 112 -14.19 7.33 5.18
N GLN A 113 -15.33 7.32 4.49
CA GLN A 113 -16.36 8.34 4.61
C GLN A 113 -17.01 8.37 6.01
N HIS A 114 -17.15 7.24 6.68
CA HIS A 114 -17.71 7.18 8.04
C HIS A 114 -16.80 7.83 9.09
N LYS A 115 -15.49 7.82 8.90
CA LYS A 115 -14.56 8.50 9.81
C LYS A 115 -14.71 10.02 9.66
N HIS A 116 -15.08 10.72 10.76
CA HIS A 116 -15.41 12.15 10.77
C HIS A 116 -16.58 12.51 9.85
N TYR A 117 -17.62 11.69 9.85
CA TYR A 117 -18.75 11.73 8.93
C TYR A 117 -19.29 13.14 8.63
N TRP A 118 -19.72 13.88 9.65
CA TRP A 118 -20.31 15.21 9.46
C TRP A 118 -19.37 16.22 8.83
N LYS A 119 -18.08 16.19 9.20
CA LYS A 119 -17.06 17.06 8.58
C LYS A 119 -16.91 16.76 7.08
N LYS A 120 -16.95 15.47 6.71
CA LYS A 120 -16.84 15.05 5.31
C LYS A 120 -18.12 15.32 4.53
N VAL A 121 -19.29 15.14 5.11
CA VAL A 121 -20.56 15.50 4.46
C VAL A 121 -20.55 16.99 4.10
N LEU A 122 -20.22 17.87 5.04
CA LEU A 122 -20.13 19.31 4.79
C LEU A 122 -19.03 19.64 3.76
N GLY A 123 -17.83 19.10 3.90
CA GLY A 123 -16.73 19.31 2.97
C GLY A 123 -17.06 18.81 1.56
N ASN A 124 -17.72 17.66 1.44
CA ASN A 124 -18.17 17.13 0.15
C ASN A 124 -19.20 18.07 -0.52
N MET A 125 -20.16 18.56 0.24
CA MET A 125 -21.17 19.49 -0.28
C MET A 125 -20.55 20.81 -0.74
N LEU A 126 -19.61 21.36 0.02
CA LEU A 126 -19.02 22.67 -0.26
C LEU A 126 -17.94 22.64 -1.38
N MET A 127 -17.12 21.57 -1.46
CA MET A 127 -16.00 21.60 -2.40
C MET A 127 -15.59 20.24 -2.99
N PHE A 128 -15.56 19.14 -2.22
CA PHE A 128 -14.95 17.90 -2.70
C PHE A 128 -15.79 17.17 -3.75
N ASN A 129 -17.12 17.27 -3.74
CA ASN A 129 -17.96 16.76 -4.82
C ASN A 129 -17.69 17.50 -6.15
N SER A 130 -17.51 18.82 -6.10
CA SER A 130 -17.15 19.59 -7.30
C SER A 130 -15.74 19.26 -7.77
N PHE A 131 -14.79 19.05 -6.84
CA PHE A 131 -13.43 18.65 -7.12
C PHE A 131 -13.37 17.28 -7.82
N SER A 132 -14.05 16.27 -7.29
CA SER A 132 -14.06 14.94 -7.91
C SER A 132 -14.76 14.92 -9.28
N LYS A 133 -15.94 15.57 -9.40
CA LYS A 133 -16.71 15.57 -10.64
C LYS A 133 -16.04 16.31 -11.80
N ARG A 134 -15.14 17.24 -11.52
CA ARG A 134 -14.38 18.00 -12.53
C ARG A 134 -13.05 17.36 -12.87
N ALA A 135 -12.61 16.37 -12.12
CA ALA A 135 -11.43 15.61 -12.45
C ALA A 135 -11.59 14.95 -13.82
N ALA A 136 -10.56 14.93 -14.63
CA ALA A 136 -10.54 14.17 -15.88
C ALA A 136 -10.71 12.68 -15.60
N ALA A 137 -10.11 12.20 -14.50
CA ALA A 137 -10.29 10.83 -14.03
C ALA A 137 -9.95 10.68 -12.53
N ILE A 138 -10.33 9.53 -11.97
CA ILE A 138 -9.88 9.03 -10.67
C ILE A 138 -9.05 7.79 -10.90
N GLN A 139 -7.82 7.78 -10.38
CA GLN A 139 -6.92 6.64 -10.39
C GLN A 139 -6.97 5.94 -9.03
N TYR A 140 -7.61 4.79 -8.96
CA TYR A 140 -7.65 3.95 -7.77
C TYR A 140 -6.42 3.04 -7.69
N LEU A 141 -6.06 2.59 -6.49
CA LEU A 141 -4.94 1.67 -6.29
C LEU A 141 -5.33 0.20 -6.42
N THR A 142 -6.62 -0.14 -6.22
CA THR A 142 -7.16 -1.49 -6.37
C THR A 142 -8.57 -1.46 -6.91
N GLU A 143 -9.03 -2.58 -7.50
CA GLU A 143 -10.42 -2.72 -7.91
C GLU A 143 -11.37 -2.65 -6.69
N ASP A 144 -10.97 -3.21 -5.56
CA ASP A 144 -11.74 -3.14 -4.32
C ASP A 144 -11.87 -1.70 -3.80
N GLU A 145 -10.80 -0.87 -3.89
CA GLU A 145 -10.90 0.55 -3.58
C GLU A 145 -11.91 1.24 -4.47
N LYS A 146 -11.88 0.96 -5.78
CA LYS A 146 -12.83 1.51 -6.75
C LYS A 146 -14.27 1.10 -6.44
N LEU A 147 -14.52 -0.18 -6.21
CA LEU A 147 -15.85 -0.70 -5.85
C LEU A 147 -16.36 -0.10 -4.54
N ASN A 148 -15.51 -0.07 -3.50
CA ASN A 148 -15.85 0.44 -2.18
C ASN A 148 -15.95 1.97 -2.11
N SER A 149 -15.51 2.70 -3.14
CA SER A 149 -15.68 4.16 -3.22
C SER A 149 -17.07 4.56 -3.73
N GLY A 150 -17.80 3.65 -4.37
CA GLY A 150 -19.15 3.88 -4.89
C GLY A 150 -19.18 4.79 -6.13
N HIS A 151 -20.36 5.04 -6.66
CA HIS A 151 -20.58 5.69 -7.95
C HIS A 151 -20.76 7.22 -7.89
N LYS A 152 -20.67 7.84 -6.72
CA LYS A 152 -21.00 9.27 -6.55
C LYS A 152 -19.92 10.25 -7.02
N TRP A 153 -18.71 9.77 -7.34
CA TRP A 153 -17.56 10.62 -7.61
C TRP A 153 -17.45 10.99 -9.10
N ASN A 154 -16.56 10.34 -9.82
CA ASN A 154 -16.35 10.54 -11.26
C ASN A 154 -16.49 9.19 -11.97
N CYS A 155 -17.13 9.16 -13.14
CA CYS A 155 -17.34 7.92 -13.90
C CYS A 155 -16.07 7.46 -14.63
N THR A 156 -15.20 8.39 -15.06
CA THR A 156 -13.91 8.05 -15.69
C THR A 156 -12.93 7.63 -14.62
N SER A 157 -12.41 6.41 -14.69
CA SER A 157 -11.45 5.91 -13.72
C SER A 157 -10.56 4.82 -14.29
N CYS A 158 -9.39 4.65 -13.69
CA CYS A 158 -8.50 3.51 -13.91
C CYS A 158 -8.09 2.91 -12.57
N VAL A 159 -7.47 1.73 -12.63
CA VAL A 159 -6.80 1.11 -11.50
C VAL A 159 -5.33 0.96 -11.84
N ILE A 160 -4.49 1.71 -11.13
CA ILE A 160 -3.03 1.63 -11.23
C ILE A 160 -2.50 1.58 -9.79
N PRO A 161 -2.02 0.42 -9.35
CA PRO A 161 -1.60 0.19 -7.96
C PRO A 161 -0.31 0.92 -7.61
N ASN A 162 0.06 0.87 -6.32
CA ASN A 162 1.42 1.20 -5.90
C ASN A 162 2.39 0.13 -6.42
N GLY A 163 3.59 0.55 -6.75
CA GLY A 163 4.63 -0.34 -7.23
C GLY A 163 5.69 -0.66 -6.19
N ILE A 164 6.60 -1.51 -6.60
CA ILE A 164 7.84 -1.82 -5.90
C ILE A 164 9.02 -1.66 -6.85
N ASP A 165 10.21 -1.44 -6.29
CA ASP A 165 11.45 -1.37 -7.04
C ASP A 165 12.11 -2.77 -7.05
N PHE A 166 12.14 -3.40 -8.22
CA PHE A 166 12.81 -4.68 -8.41
C PHE A 166 14.33 -4.53 -8.65
N SER A 167 14.83 -3.32 -8.89
CA SER A 167 16.25 -3.09 -9.16
C SER A 167 17.12 -3.36 -7.93
N SER A 168 16.57 -3.24 -6.74
CA SER A 168 17.20 -3.56 -5.46
C SER A 168 17.22 -5.06 -5.15
N LEU A 169 16.39 -5.86 -5.83
CA LEU A 169 16.33 -7.29 -5.59
C LEU A 169 17.51 -7.98 -6.27
N LYS A 170 18.33 -8.65 -5.50
CA LYS A 170 19.40 -9.50 -6.02
C LYS A 170 18.79 -10.57 -6.93
N GLN A 171 19.22 -10.63 -8.19
CA GLN A 171 18.81 -11.70 -9.10
C GLN A 171 19.14 -13.06 -8.47
N GLY A 172 18.16 -13.96 -8.41
CA GLY A 172 18.35 -15.31 -7.92
C GLY A 172 17.97 -15.53 -6.45
N ILE A 173 17.02 -14.76 -5.90
CA ILE A 173 16.42 -15.12 -4.61
C ILE A 173 15.75 -16.48 -4.78
N VAL A 174 16.42 -17.51 -4.28
CA VAL A 174 15.85 -18.84 -4.11
C VAL A 174 15.70 -19.04 -2.61
N HIS A 175 14.48 -19.02 -2.10
CA HIS A 175 14.25 -19.51 -0.75
C HIS A 175 14.61 -20.98 -0.71
N ASN A 176 15.53 -21.35 0.18
CA ASN A 176 15.86 -22.74 0.40
C ASN A 176 14.86 -23.33 1.40
N TYR A 177 13.91 -24.05 0.87
CA TYR A 177 12.89 -24.76 1.67
C TYR A 177 13.34 -26.17 2.10
N ASP A 178 14.60 -26.56 1.87
CA ASP A 178 15.10 -27.90 2.21
C ASP A 178 15.05 -28.20 3.73
N ASN A 179 15.07 -27.15 4.56
CA ASN A 179 15.02 -27.26 6.03
C ASN A 179 13.65 -26.90 6.64
N ILE A 180 12.61 -26.73 5.83
CA ILE A 180 11.27 -26.34 6.32
C ILE A 180 10.64 -27.38 7.24
N ASP A 181 11.13 -28.61 7.21
CA ASP A 181 10.68 -29.69 8.11
C ASP A 181 11.11 -29.46 9.57
N ASN A 182 12.12 -28.62 9.82
CA ASN A 182 12.59 -28.35 11.18
C ASN A 182 11.86 -27.19 11.85
N VAL A 183 11.76 -26.03 11.19
CA VAL A 183 11.02 -24.84 11.70
C VAL A 183 10.43 -24.10 10.51
N ILE A 184 9.12 -23.81 10.57
CA ILE A 184 8.45 -22.98 9.58
C ILE A 184 8.37 -21.54 10.10
N LYS A 185 9.01 -20.60 9.44
CA LYS A 185 9.13 -19.20 9.88
C LYS A 185 8.18 -18.28 9.12
N GLY A 186 7.20 -17.75 9.82
CA GLY A 186 6.31 -16.72 9.31
C GLY A 186 6.75 -15.32 9.71
N ILE A 187 6.41 -14.34 8.89
CA ILE A 187 6.66 -12.93 9.21
C ILE A 187 5.45 -12.05 8.90
N PHE A 188 5.15 -11.15 9.83
CA PHE A 188 4.24 -10.02 9.64
C PHE A 188 5.05 -8.73 9.75
N ILE A 189 4.91 -7.84 8.77
CA ILE A 189 5.50 -6.50 8.80
C ILE A 189 4.41 -5.47 8.54
N GLY A 190 4.10 -4.66 9.54
CA GLY A 190 3.08 -3.62 9.41
C GLY A 190 2.84 -2.90 10.74
N ARG A 191 2.15 -1.77 10.70
CA ARG A 191 1.77 -1.06 11.92
C ARG A 191 1.04 -2.00 12.88
N ILE A 192 1.44 -1.99 14.14
CA ILE A 192 0.73 -2.73 15.20
C ILE A 192 -0.59 -2.02 15.45
N SER A 193 -1.65 -2.60 14.91
CA SER A 193 -3.04 -2.18 15.13
C SER A 193 -3.90 -3.43 15.17
N ILE A 194 -4.29 -3.83 16.38
CA ILE A 194 -4.89 -5.14 16.66
C ILE A 194 -6.13 -5.34 15.78
N TYR A 195 -7.04 -4.37 15.79
CA TYR A 195 -8.27 -4.47 15.02
C TYR A 195 -8.05 -4.37 13.50
N HIS A 196 -7.38 -3.30 13.03
CA HIS A 196 -7.23 -3.08 11.59
C HIS A 196 -6.42 -4.17 10.90
N LYS A 197 -5.34 -4.61 11.54
CA LYS A 197 -4.46 -5.68 11.02
C LYS A 197 -4.93 -7.09 11.36
N GLY A 198 -6.06 -7.20 12.09
CA GLY A 198 -6.64 -8.48 12.45
C GLY A 198 -5.72 -9.37 13.28
N LEU A 199 -4.85 -8.76 14.11
CA LEU A 199 -3.90 -9.50 14.93
C LEU A 199 -4.60 -10.28 16.04
N ASP A 200 -5.76 -9.83 16.50
CA ASP A 200 -6.67 -10.57 17.37
C ASP A 200 -7.19 -11.84 16.70
N LEU A 201 -7.61 -11.75 15.44
CA LEU A 201 -8.06 -12.90 14.66
C LEU A 201 -6.92 -13.90 14.43
N LEU A 202 -5.69 -13.40 14.20
CA LEU A 202 -4.51 -14.25 14.07
C LEU A 202 -4.22 -15.02 15.37
N VAL A 203 -4.26 -14.34 16.52
CA VAL A 203 -4.06 -14.98 17.84
C VAL A 203 -5.10 -16.06 18.09
N ASP A 204 -6.37 -15.78 17.82
CA ASP A 204 -7.46 -16.75 17.98
C ASP A 204 -7.35 -17.91 16.98
N ALA A 205 -6.93 -17.66 15.75
CA ALA A 205 -6.67 -18.69 14.73
C ALA A 205 -5.54 -19.63 15.15
N CYS A 206 -4.41 -19.08 15.61
CA CYS A 206 -3.29 -19.88 16.11
C CYS A 206 -3.71 -20.73 17.31
N LYS A 207 -4.56 -20.21 18.20
CA LYS A 207 -5.09 -20.98 19.34
C LYS A 207 -5.91 -22.20 18.89
N GLN A 208 -6.72 -22.08 17.84
CA GLN A 208 -7.54 -23.20 17.34
C GLN A 208 -6.72 -24.36 16.81
N ILE A 209 -5.52 -24.11 16.29
CA ILE A 209 -4.65 -25.13 15.68
C ILE A 209 -3.28 -25.24 16.37
N GLU A 210 -3.17 -24.79 17.63
CA GLU A 210 -1.91 -24.70 18.37
C GLU A 210 -1.11 -26.00 18.40
N THR A 211 -1.79 -27.15 18.58
CA THR A 211 -1.17 -28.47 18.59
C THR A 211 -0.45 -28.78 17.27
N LEU A 212 -1.07 -28.42 16.14
CA LEU A 212 -0.45 -28.59 14.82
C LEU A 212 0.73 -27.65 14.63
N LEU A 213 0.56 -26.36 14.98
CA LEU A 213 1.63 -25.36 14.82
C LEU A 213 2.86 -25.72 15.65
N ARG A 214 2.68 -26.18 16.91
CA ARG A 214 3.77 -26.65 17.76
C ARG A 214 4.43 -27.91 17.22
N LYS A 215 3.64 -28.89 16.77
CA LYS A 215 4.16 -30.12 16.19
C LYS A 215 5.04 -29.86 14.96
N ARG A 216 4.72 -28.80 14.21
CA ARG A 216 5.47 -28.39 13.00
C ARG A 216 6.42 -27.21 13.25
N HIS A 217 6.66 -26.88 14.51
CA HIS A 217 7.59 -25.83 14.94
C HIS A 217 7.34 -24.47 14.23
N VAL A 218 6.08 -24.10 14.02
CA VAL A 218 5.75 -22.82 13.35
C VAL A 218 6.01 -21.67 14.30
N GLN A 219 6.78 -20.69 13.84
CA GLN A 219 7.02 -19.43 14.54
C GLN A 219 6.69 -18.24 13.61
N ILE A 220 6.04 -17.23 14.15
CA ILE A 220 5.62 -16.04 13.40
C ILE A 220 6.16 -14.80 14.10
N GLU A 221 7.10 -14.11 13.48
CA GLU A 221 7.63 -12.84 13.97
C GLU A 221 6.71 -11.69 13.53
N ILE A 222 6.38 -10.80 14.46
CA ILE A 222 5.50 -9.64 14.24
C ILE A 222 6.31 -8.36 14.45
N TYR A 223 6.54 -7.61 13.36
CA TYR A 223 7.27 -6.36 13.34
C TYR A 223 6.39 -5.18 12.99
N GLY A 224 6.60 -4.04 13.66
CA GLY A 224 5.96 -2.80 13.21
C GLY A 224 5.97 -1.67 14.22
N PRO A 225 5.72 -0.44 13.73
CA PRO A 225 5.56 0.72 14.60
C PRO A 225 4.27 0.63 15.42
N ASP A 226 4.37 0.99 16.69
CA ASP A 226 3.27 1.01 17.65
C ASP A 226 2.80 2.44 17.93
N ARG A 227 1.89 2.95 17.10
CA ARG A 227 1.35 4.31 17.22
C ARG A 227 0.21 4.46 18.21
N GLU A 228 -0.51 3.37 18.45
CA GLU A 228 -1.75 3.36 19.24
C GLU A 228 -1.51 2.72 20.62
N HIS A 229 -0.24 2.45 20.95
CA HIS A 229 0.18 1.77 22.19
C HIS A 229 -0.54 0.43 22.38
N GLU A 230 -0.65 -0.35 21.29
CA GLU A 230 -1.32 -1.64 21.29
C GLU A 230 -0.38 -2.84 21.38
N LYS A 231 0.94 -2.63 21.31
CA LYS A 231 1.94 -3.72 21.34
C LYS A 231 1.86 -4.54 22.65
N ASP A 232 1.80 -3.86 23.78
CA ASP A 232 1.68 -4.56 25.06
C ASP A 232 0.32 -5.25 25.23
N LYS A 233 -0.75 -4.65 24.68
CA LYS A 233 -2.07 -5.31 24.62
C LYS A 233 -2.03 -6.58 23.79
N LEU A 234 -1.31 -6.56 22.66
CA LEU A 234 -1.12 -7.72 21.80
C LEU A 234 -0.31 -8.80 22.51
N ARG A 235 0.80 -8.45 23.18
CA ARG A 235 1.60 -9.41 23.98
C ARG A 235 0.76 -10.07 25.06
N ASN A 236 0.02 -9.28 25.82
CA ASN A 236 -0.89 -9.79 26.87
C ASN A 236 -1.99 -10.69 26.29
N LEU A 237 -2.49 -10.41 25.09
CA LEU A 237 -3.47 -11.26 24.41
C LEU A 237 -2.85 -12.60 24.02
N ILE A 238 -1.65 -12.59 23.45
CA ILE A 238 -0.89 -13.78 23.04
C ILE A 238 -0.58 -14.66 24.27
N GLU A 239 -0.14 -14.06 25.35
CA GLU A 239 0.17 -14.76 26.61
C GLU A 239 -1.06 -15.41 27.22
N ARG A 240 -2.17 -14.68 27.32
CA ARG A 240 -3.45 -15.24 27.83
C ARG A 240 -3.95 -16.41 26.99
N LYS A 241 -3.69 -16.43 25.68
CA LYS A 241 -4.04 -17.52 24.77
C LYS A 241 -2.98 -18.62 24.74
N LYS A 242 -1.86 -18.46 25.46
CA LYS A 242 -0.72 -19.40 25.51
C LYS A 242 -0.08 -19.66 24.14
N ASN A 243 0.08 -18.62 23.33
CA ASN A 243 0.67 -18.68 21.99
C ASN A 243 2.04 -18.00 21.92
N SER A 244 2.71 -17.70 23.05
CA SER A 244 3.97 -16.96 23.10
C SER A 244 5.17 -17.68 22.46
N ASP A 245 5.05 -18.97 22.24
CA ASP A 245 6.00 -19.82 21.51
C ASP A 245 5.77 -19.81 19.98
N ILE A 246 4.58 -19.41 19.55
CA ILE A 246 4.18 -19.35 18.13
C ILE A 246 4.25 -17.92 17.59
N LEU A 247 3.76 -16.93 18.36
CA LEU A 247 3.66 -15.52 17.96
C LEU A 247 4.66 -14.66 18.74
N LEU A 248 5.65 -14.11 18.05
CA LEU A 248 6.78 -13.38 18.62
C LEU A 248 6.70 -11.89 18.27
N VAL A 249 6.18 -11.07 19.18
CA VAL A 249 6.08 -9.61 18.96
C VAL A 249 7.41 -8.94 19.25
N GLN A 250 8.03 -8.37 18.21
CA GLN A 250 9.35 -7.75 18.29
C GLN A 250 9.30 -6.32 18.85
N ASP A 251 10.37 -5.88 19.50
CA ASP A 251 10.42 -4.59 20.19
C ASP A 251 10.48 -3.41 19.22
N SER A 252 11.23 -3.55 18.14
CA SER A 252 11.48 -2.48 17.18
C SER A 252 10.87 -2.78 15.81
N PRO A 253 10.39 -1.76 15.10
CA PRO A 253 10.09 -1.90 13.67
C PRO A 253 11.40 -2.07 12.89
N ILE A 254 11.35 -2.80 11.78
CA ILE A 254 12.48 -3.05 10.89
C ILE A 254 12.34 -2.31 9.57
N PHE A 255 13.48 -1.84 9.02
CA PHE A 255 13.56 -1.09 7.77
C PHE A 255 14.84 -1.44 7.00
N GLY A 256 14.90 -1.09 5.71
CA GLY A 256 16.10 -1.25 4.89
C GLY A 256 16.65 -2.67 4.89
N GLU A 257 17.94 -2.81 5.08
CA GLU A 257 18.68 -4.09 5.03
C GLU A 257 18.22 -5.10 6.09
N GLU A 258 17.87 -4.62 7.29
CA GLU A 258 17.36 -5.51 8.35
C GLU A 258 16.03 -6.15 7.93
N LYS A 259 15.11 -5.35 7.34
CA LYS A 259 13.84 -5.86 6.80
C LYS A 259 14.08 -6.86 5.67
N GLU A 260 14.98 -6.54 4.75
CA GLU A 260 15.39 -7.45 3.68
C GLU A 260 15.89 -8.79 4.23
N SER A 261 16.83 -8.73 5.19
CA SER A 261 17.38 -9.93 5.83
C SER A 261 16.30 -10.79 6.49
N LYS A 262 15.32 -10.17 7.16
CA LYS A 262 14.22 -10.88 7.80
C LYS A 262 13.23 -11.48 6.80
N LEU A 263 12.93 -10.78 5.69
CA LEU A 263 12.13 -11.35 4.61
C LEU A 263 12.80 -12.56 3.96
N LEU A 264 14.12 -12.48 3.70
CA LEU A 264 14.89 -13.58 3.14
C LEU A 264 15.00 -14.79 4.08
N ALA A 265 15.00 -14.57 5.39
CA ALA A 265 15.06 -15.61 6.41
C ALA A 265 13.72 -16.24 6.78
N SER A 266 12.63 -15.77 6.19
CA SER A 266 11.27 -16.24 6.45
C SER A 266 10.77 -17.16 5.34
N ASP A 267 9.84 -18.06 5.65
CA ASP A 267 9.27 -19.02 4.71
C ASP A 267 7.93 -18.52 4.14
N PHE A 268 7.19 -17.73 4.88
CA PHE A 268 5.91 -17.17 4.43
C PHE A 268 5.60 -15.84 5.10
N PHE A 269 4.75 -15.06 4.44
CA PHE A 269 4.26 -13.76 4.94
C PHE A 269 2.80 -13.87 5.39
N LEU A 270 2.42 -13.07 6.40
CA LEU A 270 1.02 -13.00 6.87
C LEU A 270 0.46 -11.60 6.74
N LEU A 271 -0.79 -11.52 6.29
CA LEU A 271 -1.57 -10.28 6.32
C LEU A 271 -3.05 -10.59 6.62
N THR A 272 -3.39 -10.61 7.90
CA THR A 272 -4.73 -10.96 8.40
C THR A 272 -5.66 -9.74 8.52
N SER A 273 -5.36 -8.66 7.81
CA SER A 273 -6.03 -7.36 7.92
C SER A 273 -7.54 -7.44 7.67
N ARG A 274 -8.29 -6.63 8.41
CA ARG A 274 -9.71 -6.36 8.14
C ARG A 274 -9.90 -5.33 7.04
N LEU A 275 -8.92 -4.44 6.87
CA LEU A 275 -8.96 -3.40 5.85
C LEU A 275 -7.56 -2.94 5.47
N GLU A 276 -7.28 -2.96 4.18
CA GLU A 276 -6.10 -2.33 3.56
C GLU A 276 -6.54 -1.40 2.41
N GLY A 277 -5.69 -0.45 2.05
CA GLY A 277 -5.77 0.23 0.76
C GLY A 277 -5.07 -0.64 -0.29
N HIS A 278 -3.76 -0.46 -0.42
CA HIS A 278 -2.89 -1.33 -1.21
C HIS A 278 -1.71 -1.76 -0.32
N PRO A 279 -1.57 -3.05 0.02
CA PRO A 279 -0.69 -3.50 1.10
C PRO A 279 0.76 -3.62 0.66
N MET A 280 1.53 -2.53 0.75
CA MET A 280 2.93 -2.48 0.32
C MET A 280 3.81 -3.58 0.93
N GLY A 281 3.61 -3.89 2.22
CA GLY A 281 4.36 -4.96 2.89
C GLY A 281 4.12 -6.34 2.28
N LEU A 282 2.90 -6.62 1.80
CA LEU A 282 2.60 -7.87 1.10
C LEU A 282 3.28 -7.92 -0.27
N ILE A 283 3.16 -6.84 -1.05
CA ILE A 283 3.77 -6.80 -2.40
C ILE A 283 5.29 -6.92 -2.30
N GLU A 284 5.88 -6.28 -1.31
CA GLU A 284 7.29 -6.40 -1.02
C GLU A 284 7.67 -7.85 -0.62
N ALA A 285 6.92 -8.48 0.28
CA ALA A 285 7.14 -9.89 0.65
C ALA A 285 7.04 -10.83 -0.57
N LEU A 286 6.03 -10.62 -1.42
CA LEU A 286 5.90 -11.38 -2.68
C LEU A 286 7.11 -11.20 -3.60
N SER A 287 7.71 -10.00 -3.64
CA SER A 287 8.90 -9.75 -4.45
C SER A 287 10.13 -10.50 -3.95
N TYR A 288 10.19 -10.78 -2.66
CA TYR A 288 11.20 -11.68 -2.05
C TYR A 288 10.82 -13.17 -2.17
N GLY A 289 9.75 -13.52 -2.88
CA GLY A 289 9.33 -14.89 -3.08
C GLY A 289 8.62 -15.51 -1.87
N LEU A 290 8.08 -14.72 -0.96
CA LEU A 290 7.33 -15.25 0.18
C LEU A 290 5.88 -15.56 -0.22
N PRO A 291 5.46 -16.84 -0.26
CA PRO A 291 4.05 -17.18 -0.35
C PRO A 291 3.33 -16.62 0.86
N SER A 292 2.07 -16.19 0.67
CA SER A 292 1.43 -15.39 1.69
C SER A 292 0.10 -15.97 2.16
N VAL A 293 -0.17 -15.88 3.47
CA VAL A 293 -1.49 -16.12 4.05
C VAL A 293 -2.20 -14.79 4.19
N VAL A 294 -3.29 -14.58 3.43
CA VAL A 294 -3.99 -13.29 3.37
C VAL A 294 -5.48 -13.43 3.62
N THR A 295 -6.06 -12.43 4.27
CA THR A 295 -7.51 -12.31 4.39
C THR A 295 -8.11 -11.49 3.24
N ARG A 296 -9.43 -11.57 3.07
CA ARG A 296 -10.18 -10.72 2.12
C ARG A 296 -9.92 -9.22 2.36
N GLY A 297 -9.72 -8.80 3.58
CA GLY A 297 -9.43 -7.40 3.93
C GLY A 297 -8.06 -6.89 3.47
N SER A 298 -7.20 -7.77 2.93
CA SER A 298 -5.92 -7.38 2.32
C SER A 298 -6.08 -6.65 0.99
N ASN A 299 -7.26 -6.72 0.34
CA ASN A 299 -7.54 -6.24 -1.02
C ASN A 299 -6.64 -6.90 -2.10
N MET A 300 -6.07 -8.06 -1.82
CA MET A 300 -5.25 -8.85 -2.76
C MET A 300 -5.59 -10.35 -2.72
N LEU A 301 -6.74 -10.72 -2.11
CA LEU A 301 -7.15 -12.11 -2.02
C LEU A 301 -7.30 -12.76 -3.40
N LYS A 302 -7.90 -12.05 -4.34
CA LYS A 302 -8.15 -12.54 -5.70
C LYS A 302 -6.82 -12.81 -6.43
N GLU A 303 -5.91 -11.85 -6.39
CA GLU A 303 -4.59 -11.91 -7.04
C GLU A 303 -3.75 -13.07 -6.47
N ILE A 304 -3.71 -13.22 -5.14
CA ILE A 304 -3.00 -14.32 -4.49
C ILE A 304 -3.59 -15.68 -4.88
N LYS A 305 -4.93 -15.78 -4.91
CA LYS A 305 -5.63 -17.02 -5.27
C LYS A 305 -5.42 -17.39 -6.73
N GLU A 306 -5.58 -16.44 -7.65
CA GLU A 306 -5.45 -16.67 -9.09
C GLU A 306 -4.00 -16.97 -9.50
N ALA A 307 -3.03 -16.35 -8.86
CA ALA A 307 -1.62 -16.63 -9.08
C ALA A 307 -1.13 -17.89 -8.35
N ASP A 308 -1.91 -18.50 -7.49
CA ASP A 308 -1.48 -19.57 -6.58
C ASP A 308 -0.23 -19.19 -5.77
N ALA A 309 -0.17 -17.92 -5.31
CA ALA A 309 0.98 -17.34 -4.60
C ALA A 309 0.86 -17.44 -3.07
N GLY A 310 -0.08 -18.24 -2.56
CA GLY A 310 -0.30 -18.37 -1.12
C GLY A 310 -1.62 -19.03 -0.77
N TRP A 311 -2.16 -18.70 0.40
CA TRP A 311 -3.40 -19.22 0.97
C TRP A 311 -4.31 -18.08 1.39
N VAL A 312 -5.60 -18.23 1.16
CA VAL A 312 -6.58 -17.16 1.35
C VAL A 312 -7.59 -17.51 2.44
N ALA A 313 -8.05 -16.49 3.16
CA ALA A 313 -9.01 -16.62 4.25
C ALA A 313 -10.07 -15.50 4.21
N GLU A 314 -11.23 -15.75 4.79
CA GLU A 314 -12.19 -14.70 5.15
C GLU A 314 -11.72 -13.95 6.42
N ILE A 315 -12.43 -12.86 6.78
CA ILE A 315 -12.05 -12.01 7.93
C ILE A 315 -12.59 -12.60 9.23
N ASP A 316 -12.19 -13.83 9.53
CA ASP A 316 -12.52 -14.52 10.77
C ASP A 316 -11.43 -15.52 11.18
N ALA A 317 -11.37 -15.84 12.47
CA ALA A 317 -10.34 -16.70 13.04
C ALA A 317 -10.40 -18.15 12.53
N ILE A 318 -11.59 -18.67 12.20
CA ILE A 318 -11.77 -20.04 11.73
C ILE A 318 -11.18 -20.18 10.33
N SER A 319 -11.51 -19.27 9.44
CA SER A 319 -10.99 -19.26 8.07
C SER A 319 -9.47 -19.04 8.04
N ILE A 320 -8.94 -18.16 8.89
CA ILE A 320 -7.48 -17.97 9.03
C ILE A 320 -6.81 -19.23 9.55
N ALA A 321 -7.39 -19.92 10.55
CA ALA A 321 -6.87 -21.19 11.05
C ALA A 321 -6.85 -22.27 9.96
N GLN A 322 -7.88 -22.34 9.13
CA GLN A 322 -7.94 -23.28 7.98
C GLN A 322 -6.85 -22.95 6.94
N ALA A 323 -6.62 -21.68 6.62
CA ALA A 323 -5.56 -21.27 5.70
C ALA A 323 -4.17 -21.62 6.24
N LEU A 324 -3.90 -21.32 7.53
CA LEU A 324 -2.65 -21.71 8.20
C LEU A 324 -2.47 -23.24 8.26
N LYS A 325 -3.54 -24.00 8.57
CA LYS A 325 -3.51 -25.47 8.53
C LYS A 325 -3.15 -25.98 7.15
N LYS A 326 -3.77 -25.42 6.11
CA LYS A 326 -3.48 -25.79 4.71
C LYS A 326 -2.05 -25.48 4.34
N MET A 327 -1.54 -24.30 4.72
CA MET A 327 -0.16 -23.89 4.55
C MET A 327 0.81 -24.92 5.16
N VAL A 328 0.59 -25.32 6.40
CA VAL A 328 1.43 -26.30 7.10
C VAL A 328 1.39 -27.70 6.44
N ILE A 329 0.24 -28.11 5.90
CA ILE A 329 0.08 -29.42 5.23
C ILE A 329 0.72 -29.40 3.83
N GLU A 330 0.64 -28.28 3.12
CA GLU A 330 1.15 -28.09 1.76
C GLU A 330 2.59 -27.52 1.74
N ASN A 331 3.43 -27.89 2.71
CA ASN A 331 4.82 -27.40 2.76
C ASN A 331 5.65 -27.78 1.53
N ASP A 332 5.33 -28.87 0.86
CA ASP A 332 5.90 -29.31 -0.42
C ASP A 332 5.63 -28.33 -1.58
N LYS A 333 4.62 -27.46 -1.45
CA LYS A 333 4.25 -26.47 -2.47
C LYS A 333 4.92 -25.10 -2.29
N PHE A 334 5.72 -24.90 -1.26
CA PHE A 334 6.33 -23.60 -0.99
C PHE A 334 7.20 -23.11 -2.15
N VAL A 335 8.00 -23.96 -2.76
CA VAL A 335 8.84 -23.60 -3.92
C VAL A 335 8.00 -23.10 -5.09
N ILE A 336 6.91 -23.80 -5.41
CA ILE A 336 6.01 -23.41 -6.51
C ILE A 336 5.35 -22.09 -6.19
N LYS A 337 4.80 -21.95 -4.98
CA LYS A 337 4.13 -20.72 -4.55
C LYS A 337 5.09 -19.53 -4.43
N SER A 338 6.35 -19.77 -4.08
CA SER A 338 7.41 -18.76 -4.06
C SER A 338 7.68 -18.20 -5.46
N ASN A 339 7.83 -19.06 -6.46
CA ASN A 339 8.00 -18.64 -7.85
C ASN A 339 6.77 -17.86 -8.37
N ASN A 340 5.58 -18.31 -7.98
CA ASN A 340 4.32 -17.64 -8.29
C ASN A 340 4.22 -16.26 -7.61
N ALA A 341 4.70 -16.14 -6.36
CA ALA A 341 4.77 -14.87 -5.63
C ALA A 341 5.65 -13.85 -6.34
N ILE A 342 6.87 -14.25 -6.77
CA ILE A 342 7.77 -13.40 -7.55
C ILE A 342 7.10 -12.98 -8.87
N SER A 343 6.47 -13.94 -9.56
CA SER A 343 5.78 -13.66 -10.84
C SER A 343 4.62 -12.71 -10.67
N LEU A 344 3.85 -12.83 -9.59
CA LEU A 344 2.79 -11.89 -9.23
C LEU A 344 3.36 -10.49 -8.92
N ALA A 345 4.41 -10.42 -8.11
CA ALA A 345 5.05 -9.17 -7.72
C ALA A 345 5.58 -8.37 -8.92
N ARG A 346 6.06 -9.04 -9.98
CA ARG A 346 6.52 -8.39 -11.22
C ARG A 346 5.45 -7.50 -11.88
N LYS A 347 4.16 -7.78 -11.67
CA LYS A 347 3.07 -6.94 -12.17
C LYS A 347 3.01 -5.59 -11.48
N TYR A 348 3.67 -5.43 -10.33
CA TYR A 348 3.72 -4.22 -9.51
C TYR A 348 5.05 -3.47 -9.65
N GLN A 349 5.83 -3.70 -10.73
CA GLN A 349 7.02 -2.90 -11.00
C GLN A 349 6.66 -1.46 -11.35
N TRP A 350 7.32 -0.50 -10.69
CA TRP A 350 7.06 0.92 -10.95
C TRP A 350 7.18 1.31 -12.41
N ASP A 351 8.16 0.78 -13.15
CA ASP A 351 8.35 1.10 -14.57
C ASP A 351 7.18 0.62 -15.45
N LEU A 352 6.58 -0.52 -15.14
CA LEU A 352 5.38 -1.01 -15.82
C LEU A 352 4.16 -0.14 -15.47
N LEU A 353 4.00 0.21 -14.20
CA LEU A 353 2.88 1.02 -13.73
C LEU A 353 2.96 2.46 -14.26
N ALA A 354 4.18 3.02 -14.36
CA ALA A 354 4.40 4.32 -14.98
C ALA A 354 4.01 4.33 -16.47
N LYS A 355 4.30 3.25 -17.23
CA LYS A 355 3.84 3.10 -18.61
C LYS A 355 2.32 3.09 -18.68
N ASN A 356 1.65 2.34 -17.80
CA ASN A 356 0.19 2.30 -17.76
C ASN A 356 -0.40 3.68 -17.46
N ALA A 357 0.20 4.42 -16.50
CA ALA A 357 -0.19 5.78 -16.18
C ALA A 357 0.04 6.74 -17.37
N HIS A 358 1.20 6.65 -18.03
CA HIS A 358 1.52 7.45 -19.22
C HIS A 358 0.44 7.31 -20.30
N TYR A 359 0.13 6.08 -20.71
CA TYR A 359 -0.87 5.83 -21.74
C TYR A 359 -2.27 6.28 -21.31
N PHE A 360 -2.63 6.04 -20.06
CA PHE A 360 -3.91 6.48 -19.53
C PHE A 360 -4.01 8.01 -19.53
N TYR A 361 -3.01 8.73 -19.04
CA TYR A 361 -3.01 10.19 -19.03
C TYR A 361 -3.02 10.76 -20.45
N GLN A 362 -2.28 10.17 -21.36
CA GLN A 362 -2.28 10.57 -22.77
C GLN A 362 -3.67 10.41 -23.41
N SER A 363 -4.40 9.33 -23.09
CA SER A 363 -5.76 9.14 -23.59
C SER A 363 -6.73 10.23 -23.10
N LEU A 364 -6.55 10.73 -21.86
CA LEU A 364 -7.38 11.82 -21.34
C LEU A 364 -7.14 13.17 -22.04
N LEU A 365 -5.96 13.37 -22.64
CA LEU A 365 -5.62 14.58 -23.38
C LEU A 365 -6.15 14.54 -24.83
N ASN A 366 -6.23 13.35 -25.42
CA ASN A 366 -6.66 13.17 -26.81
C ASN A 366 -8.20 13.19 -26.99
N HIS A 367 -8.98 13.09 -25.91
CA HIS A 367 -10.45 13.13 -25.94
C HIS A 367 -11.02 14.54 -25.65
N LYS A 368 -10.20 15.60 -25.80
CA LYS A 368 -10.63 17.00 -25.77
C LYS A 368 -10.89 17.52 -27.24
#